data_167a4ca712a188d1398c5d7eb4c750a5
#
_entry.id   167a4ca712a188d1398c5d7eb4c750a5
#
_cell.length_a   1.000
_cell.length_b   1.000
_cell.length_c   1.000
_cell.angle_alpha   90.00
_cell.angle_beta   90.00
_cell.angle_gamma   90.00
#
_symmetry.space_group_name_H-M   'P 1'
#
loop_
_entity.id
_entity.type
_entity.pdbx_description
1 polymer ?
#
loop_
_entity_poly.entity_id
_entity_poly.type
_entity_poly.pdbx_seq_one_letter_code
_entity_poly.pdbx_strand_id
1 'polypeptide(L)' 'MTDPLEELLRENRQLETQLYLNQLSQTGARISVEGYFLPLREVAKLLTLSEGICYMPDFLTNDKGDLVEVRFDRVRLT' A
#
# COMPACT_ATOMS: atom_id res chain seq x y z
N MET A 1 0.69 4.37 26.72
CA MET A 1 -0.61 3.69 26.60
C MET A 1 -1.35 4.22 25.39
N THR A 2 -1.79 3.36 24.49
CA THR A 2 -2.46 3.77 23.27
C THR A 2 -3.93 4.08 23.55
N ASP A 3 -4.42 5.23 23.05
CA ASP A 3 -5.83 5.59 23.14
C ASP A 3 -6.65 4.57 22.34
N PRO A 4 -7.70 3.96 22.93
CA PRO A 4 -8.55 3.02 22.21
C PRO A 4 -9.12 3.56 20.90
N LEU A 5 -9.42 4.86 20.85
CA LEU A 5 -9.92 5.50 19.63
C LEU A 5 -8.85 5.55 18.55
N GLU A 6 -7.61 5.89 18.92
CA GLU A 6 -6.50 5.89 17.95
C GLU A 6 -6.25 4.50 17.40
N GLU A 7 -6.31 3.48 18.24
CA GLU A 7 -6.11 2.11 17.83
C GLU A 7 -7.19 1.67 16.85
N LEU A 8 -8.44 2.03 17.12
CA LEU A 8 -9.57 1.73 16.24
C LEU A 8 -9.43 2.43 14.89
N LEU A 9 -9.03 3.70 14.89
CA LEU A 9 -8.80 4.46 13.66
C LEU A 9 -7.66 3.88 12.83
N ARG A 10 -6.63 3.38 13.50
CA ARG A 10 -5.50 2.74 12.83
C ARG A 10 -5.92 1.45 12.16
N GLU A 11 -6.71 0.62 12.83
CA GLU A 11 -7.24 -0.62 12.28
C GLU A 11 -8.13 -0.34 11.07
N ASN A 12 -8.98 0.68 11.16
CA ASN A 12 -9.84 1.08 10.05
C ASN A 12 -9.04 1.51 8.83
N ARG A 13 -7.98 2.28 9.02
CA ARG A 13 -7.11 2.71 7.93
C ARG A 13 -6.42 1.52 7.27
N GLN A 14 -5.98 0.56 8.07
CA GLN A 14 -5.35 -0.64 7.54
C GLN A 14 -6.33 -1.44 6.69
N LEU A 15 -7.57 -1.60 7.15
CA LEU A 15 -8.61 -2.31 6.40
C LEU A 15 -8.96 -1.60 5.11
N GLU A 16 -9.11 -0.28 5.14
CA GLU A 16 -9.39 0.50 3.95
C GLU A 16 -8.27 0.39 2.92
N THR A 17 -7.03 0.46 3.39
CA THR A 17 -5.86 0.30 2.53
C THR A 17 -5.83 -1.09 1.91
N GLN A 18 -6.12 -2.13 2.69
CA GLN A 18 -6.16 -3.49 2.19
C GLN A 18 -7.24 -3.67 1.12
N LEU A 19 -8.42 -3.09 1.33
CA LEU A 19 -9.49 -3.13 0.34
C LEU A 19 -9.08 -2.43 -0.96
N TYR A 20 -8.44 -1.29 -0.85
CA TYR A 20 -7.92 -0.56 -2.01
C TYR A 20 -6.91 -1.41 -2.79
N LEU A 21 -5.96 -2.04 -2.08
CA LEU A 21 -4.97 -2.91 -2.69
C LEU A 21 -5.61 -4.13 -3.34
N ASN A 22 -6.64 -4.71 -2.71
CA ASN A 22 -7.39 -5.81 -3.30
C ASN A 22 -8.05 -5.40 -4.63
N GLN A 23 -8.63 -4.21 -4.68
CA GLN A 23 -9.24 -3.71 -5.90
C GLN A 23 -8.22 -3.54 -7.02
N LEU A 24 -7.04 -2.99 -6.70
CA LEU A 24 -5.96 -2.87 -7.67
C LEU A 24 -5.50 -4.24 -8.17
N SER A 25 -5.37 -5.20 -7.25
CA SER A 25 -4.95 -6.57 -7.60
C SER A 25 -5.95 -7.26 -8.51
N GLN A 26 -7.24 -6.98 -8.35
CA GLN A 26 -8.29 -7.58 -9.18
C GLN A 26 -8.22 -7.14 -10.64
N THR A 27 -7.55 -6.02 -10.93
CA THR A 27 -7.34 -5.59 -12.32
C THR A 27 -6.27 -6.42 -13.02
N GLY A 28 -5.60 -7.33 -12.32
CA GLY A 28 -4.48 -8.11 -12.82
C GLY A 28 -3.13 -7.48 -12.51
N ALA A 29 -3.11 -6.31 -11.89
CA ALA A 29 -1.86 -5.63 -11.55
C ALA A 29 -1.19 -6.31 -10.35
N ARG A 30 0.13 -6.35 -10.37
CA ARG A 30 0.95 -6.85 -9.26
C ARG A 30 1.27 -5.70 -8.33
N ILE A 31 1.28 -5.98 -7.03
CA ILE A 31 1.58 -4.97 -6.02
C ILE A 31 2.95 -5.27 -5.41
N SER A 32 3.83 -4.28 -5.41
CA SER A 32 5.17 -4.43 -4.84
C SER A 32 5.52 -3.23 -3.95
N VAL A 33 6.44 -3.45 -3.02
CA VAL A 33 7.00 -2.40 -2.17
C VAL A 33 8.52 -2.44 -2.36
N GLU A 34 9.07 -1.36 -2.91
CA GLU A 34 10.50 -1.26 -3.23
C GLU A 34 11.00 -2.43 -4.08
N GLY A 35 10.14 -2.94 -4.97
CA GLY A 35 10.47 -4.06 -5.83
C GLY A 35 10.21 -5.42 -5.25
N TYR A 36 9.75 -5.52 -4.00
CA TYR A 36 9.45 -6.79 -3.35
C TYR A 36 7.95 -7.08 -3.41
N PHE A 37 7.59 -8.28 -3.87
CA PHE A 37 6.20 -8.72 -3.91
C PHE A 37 5.85 -9.35 -2.57
N LEU A 38 5.04 -8.64 -1.80
CA LEU A 38 4.61 -9.06 -0.48
C LEU A 38 3.11 -9.36 -0.49
N PRO A 39 2.63 -10.19 0.46
CA PRO A 39 1.18 -10.34 0.63
C PRO A 39 0.52 -8.98 0.87
N LEU A 40 -0.68 -8.79 0.34
CA LEU A 40 -1.37 -7.49 0.43
C LEU A 40 -1.55 -7.04 1.87
N ARG A 41 -1.74 -7.97 2.78
CA ARG A 41 -1.85 -7.68 4.21
C ARG A 41 -0.59 -7.01 4.75
N GLU A 42 0.58 -7.49 4.34
CA GLU A 42 1.86 -6.92 4.76
C GLU A 42 2.09 -5.55 4.11
N VAL A 43 1.70 -5.40 2.85
CA VAL A 43 1.78 -4.11 2.17
C VAL A 43 0.91 -3.09 2.91
N ALA A 44 -0.32 -3.46 3.26
CA ALA A 44 -1.24 -2.57 3.98
C ALA A 44 -0.65 -2.13 5.32
N LYS A 45 0.00 -3.06 6.03
CA LYS A 45 0.66 -2.72 7.30
C LYS A 45 1.77 -1.70 7.10
N LEU A 46 2.62 -1.92 6.11
CA LEU A 46 3.72 -1.00 5.83
C LEU A 46 3.23 0.40 5.47
N LEU A 47 2.17 0.48 4.67
CA LEU A 47 1.64 1.77 4.24
C LEU A 47 0.95 2.54 5.36
N THR A 48 0.43 1.85 6.37
CA THR A 48 -0.36 2.49 7.43
C THR A 48 0.39 2.66 8.75
N LEU A 49 1.41 1.83 9.02
CA LEU A 49 2.09 1.82 10.32
C LEU A 49 3.45 2.52 10.32
N SER A 50 3.95 2.93 9.16
CA SER A 50 5.28 3.54 9.07
C SER A 50 5.19 5.02 9.41
N GLU A 51 5.78 5.42 10.53
CA GLU A 51 5.86 6.82 10.94
C GLU A 51 7.10 7.48 10.34
N GLY A 52 6.95 8.73 9.88
CA GLY A 52 8.06 9.48 9.29
C GLY A 52 8.50 8.98 7.93
N ILE A 53 7.79 8.03 7.36
CA ILE A 53 8.05 7.45 6.06
C ILE A 53 6.77 7.50 5.24
N CYS A 54 6.89 7.96 4.01
CA CYS A 54 5.78 8.00 3.08
C CYS A 54 6.08 7.04 1.92
N TYR A 55 5.07 6.31 1.47
CA TYR A 55 5.18 5.47 0.28
C TYR A 55 4.41 6.12 -0.86
N MET A 56 5.08 6.28 -2.00
CA MET A 56 4.49 6.87 -3.19
C MET A 56 4.21 5.77 -4.21
N PRO A 57 2.97 5.70 -4.74
CA PRO A 57 2.67 4.71 -5.76
C PRO A 57 3.23 5.12 -7.13
N ASP A 58 3.80 4.15 -7.83
CA ASP A 58 4.20 4.29 -9.21
C ASP A 58 3.39 3.28 -10.03
N PHE A 59 2.59 3.77 -10.96
CA PHE A 59 1.69 2.96 -11.77
C PHE A 59 2.38 2.59 -13.06
N LEU A 60 2.72 1.32 -13.22
CA LEU A 60 3.45 0.81 -14.37
C LEU A 60 2.47 0.19 -15.37
N THR A 61 2.52 0.64 -16.60
CA THR A 61 1.64 0.16 -17.66
C THR A 61 2.44 -0.52 -18.75
N ASN A 62 1.78 -1.40 -19.52
CA ASN A 62 2.38 -2.03 -20.69
C ASN A 62 2.17 -1.16 -21.93
N ASP A 63 2.62 -1.66 -23.09
CA ASP A 63 2.52 -0.94 -24.36
C ASP A 63 1.08 -0.66 -24.79
N LYS A 64 0.13 -1.44 -24.26
CA LYS A 64 -1.30 -1.26 -24.56
C LYS A 64 -1.99 -0.29 -23.61
N GLY A 65 -1.25 0.22 -22.59
CA GLY A 65 -1.81 1.09 -21.59
C GLY A 65 -2.49 0.38 -20.43
N ASP A 66 -2.40 -0.95 -20.36
CA ASP A 66 -2.95 -1.72 -19.25
C ASP A 66 -2.04 -1.63 -18.02
N LEU A 67 -2.63 -1.45 -16.86
CA LEU A 67 -1.89 -1.43 -15.59
C LEU A 67 -1.37 -2.83 -15.29
N VAL A 68 -0.04 -2.98 -15.15
CA VAL A 68 0.59 -4.27 -14.88
C VAL A 68 1.20 -4.37 -13.50
N GLU A 69 1.57 -3.24 -12.91
CA GLU A 69 2.15 -3.23 -11.57
C GLU A 69 1.89 -1.89 -10.88
N VAL A 70 1.65 -1.92 -9.59
CA VAL A 70 1.67 -0.73 -8.73
C VAL A 70 2.81 -0.94 -7.74
N ARG A 71 3.83 -0.11 -7.87
CA ARG A 71 5.02 -0.19 -7.04
C ARG A 71 5.01 0.95 -6.04
N PHE A 72 5.10 0.63 -4.76
CA PHE A 72 5.18 1.62 -3.70
C PHE A 72 6.64 1.82 -3.33
N ASP A 73 7.15 3.02 -3.57
CA ASP A 73 8.52 3.37 -3.25
C ASP A 73 8.55 4.25 -2.00
N ARG A 74 9.49 3.97 -1.13
CA ARG A 74 9.64 4.68 0.12
C ARG A 74 10.30 6.03 -0.11
N VAL A 75 9.68 7.08 0.42
CA VAL A 75 10.21 8.43 0.37
C VAL A 75 10.36 8.95 1.79
N ARG A 76 11.55 9.39 2.15
CA ARG A 76 11.77 9.99 3.46
C ARG A 76 11.29 11.43 3.44
N LEU A 77 10.57 11.83 4.49
CA LEU A 77 10.03 13.18 4.60
C LEU A 77 11.01 14.18 5.19
N THR A 78 12.17 13.76 5.59
CA THR A 78 13.20 14.64 6.14
C THR A 78 14.49 14.54 5.36
#